data_21552cf03de48a868ce62f30bc151394
#
_entry.id   21552cf03de48a868ce62f30bc151394
#
_cell.length_a   1.000
_cell.length_b   1.000
_cell.length_c   1.000
_cell.angle_alpha   90.00
_cell.angle_beta   90.00
_cell.angle_gamma   90.00
#
_symmetry.space_group_name_H-M   'P 1'
#
loop_
_entity.id
_entity.type
_entity.pdbx_description
1 polymer ?
#
loop_
_entity_poly.entity_id
_entity_poly.type
_entity_poly.pdbx_seq_one_letter_code
_entity_poly.pdbx_strand_id
1 'polypeptide(L)'
;GYLKQILPKRRDLKVIITSATIDAQRFANHFGEHGKAAPVIEVSGRLYPVEVRYRPIQADEKDKERDLMVAITDAVDELCRLGSGDVLVFLPGEREIREAAESLRKHHPPGTQVLPLYARLSQAEQEEIFTPQSSGRRIILATNVAETSLTVPGIRFVIDTGLARVKRYSW
;
A
#
# COMPACT_ATOMS: atom_id res chain seq x y z
N GLY A 1 5.95 -28.76 -1.66
CA GLY A 1 5.80 -28.67 -0.21
C GLY A 1 4.74 -29.62 0.33
N TYR A 2 4.46 -29.55 1.63
CA TYR A 2 3.60 -30.48 2.39
C TYR A 2 2.20 -30.68 1.80
N LEU A 3 1.52 -29.60 1.36
CA LEU A 3 0.20 -29.70 0.74
C LEU A 3 0.20 -30.63 -0.48
N LYS A 4 1.20 -30.54 -1.35
CA LYS A 4 1.29 -31.39 -2.54
C LYS A 4 1.43 -32.89 -2.20
N GLN A 5 1.99 -33.23 -1.05
CA GLN A 5 2.13 -34.62 -0.58
C GLN A 5 0.84 -35.15 0.04
N ILE A 6 -0.01 -34.28 0.59
CA ILE A 6 -1.25 -34.66 1.25
C ILE A 6 -2.42 -34.78 0.26
N LEU A 7 -2.51 -33.88 -0.72
CA LEU A 7 -3.63 -33.83 -1.66
C LEU A 7 -3.96 -35.18 -2.33
N PRO A 8 -2.98 -36.00 -2.78
CA PRO A 8 -3.29 -37.32 -3.34
C PRO A 8 -3.90 -38.29 -2.34
N LYS A 9 -3.59 -38.12 -1.03
CA LYS A 9 -4.07 -38.99 0.06
C LYS A 9 -5.41 -38.51 0.64
N ARG A 10 -5.74 -37.25 0.50
CA ARG A 10 -6.94 -36.59 1.03
C ARG A 10 -7.75 -35.97 -0.11
N ARG A 11 -8.46 -36.79 -0.85
CA ARG A 11 -9.30 -36.37 -1.98
C ARG A 11 -10.48 -35.49 -1.57
N ASP A 12 -10.85 -35.51 -0.31
CA ASP A 12 -11.85 -34.64 0.31
C ASP A 12 -11.33 -33.20 0.51
N LEU A 13 -10.00 -33.00 0.59
CA LEU A 13 -9.41 -31.69 0.79
C LEU A 13 -9.39 -30.90 -0.50
N LYS A 14 -9.91 -29.67 -0.43
CA LYS A 14 -9.84 -28.68 -1.50
C LYS A 14 -8.91 -27.54 -1.08
N VAL A 15 -8.05 -27.10 -1.98
CA VAL A 15 -7.11 -25.99 -1.74
C VAL A 15 -7.47 -24.86 -2.69
N ILE A 16 -7.72 -23.69 -2.13
CA ILE A 16 -7.95 -22.45 -2.88
C ILE A 16 -6.81 -21.49 -2.52
N ILE A 17 -6.07 -21.05 -3.54
CA ILE A 17 -4.98 -20.09 -3.37
C ILE A 17 -5.46 -18.76 -3.93
N THR A 18 -5.46 -17.73 -3.09
CA THR A 18 -5.83 -16.37 -3.49
C THR A 18 -4.65 -15.44 -3.36
N SER A 19 -4.44 -14.58 -4.34
CA SER A 19 -3.42 -13.54 -4.27
C SER A 19 -3.69 -12.44 -5.30
N ALA A 20 -3.19 -11.24 -5.00
CA ALA A 20 -3.22 -10.10 -5.90
C ALA A 20 -1.97 -9.99 -6.80
N THR A 21 -0.86 -10.60 -6.41
CA THR A 21 0.49 -10.32 -6.98
C THR A 21 1.31 -11.56 -7.34
N ILE A 22 0.75 -12.77 -7.23
CA ILE A 22 1.48 -14.01 -7.51
C ILE A 22 1.45 -14.33 -9.01
N ASP A 23 2.53 -14.94 -9.51
CA ASP A 23 2.52 -15.66 -10.78
C ASP A 23 1.56 -16.87 -10.69
N ALA A 24 0.31 -16.62 -11.07
CA ALA A 24 -0.78 -17.59 -11.00
C ALA A 24 -0.45 -18.87 -11.80
N GLN A 25 0.25 -18.73 -12.94
CA GLN A 25 0.61 -19.85 -13.79
C GLN A 25 1.60 -20.79 -13.11
N ARG A 26 2.55 -20.25 -12.36
CA ARG A 26 3.52 -21.07 -11.61
C ARG A 26 2.83 -21.90 -10.54
N PHE A 27 1.85 -21.32 -9.83
CA PHE A 27 1.05 -22.06 -8.85
C PHE A 27 0.13 -23.10 -9.51
N ALA A 28 -0.52 -22.75 -10.61
CA ALA A 28 -1.36 -23.67 -11.38
C ALA A 28 -0.57 -24.90 -11.84
N ASN A 29 0.63 -24.69 -12.36
CA ASN A 29 1.51 -25.78 -12.78
C ASN A 29 2.00 -26.62 -11.59
N HIS A 30 2.32 -25.98 -10.45
CA HIS A 30 2.78 -26.69 -9.25
C HIS A 30 1.72 -27.60 -8.65
N PHE A 31 0.45 -27.19 -8.63
CA PHE A 31 -0.67 -27.96 -8.08
C PHE A 31 -1.45 -28.73 -9.12
N GLY A 32 -1.03 -28.68 -10.38
CA GLY A 32 -1.61 -29.46 -11.46
C GLY A 32 -1.41 -30.97 -11.28
N GLU A 33 -2.32 -31.74 -11.87
CA GLU A 33 -2.31 -33.21 -11.86
C GLU A 33 -2.36 -33.76 -13.29
N HIS A 34 -1.75 -34.93 -13.53
CA HIS A 34 -1.75 -35.64 -14.81
C HIS A 34 -1.35 -34.75 -16.02
N GLY A 35 -0.37 -33.85 -15.81
CA GLY A 35 0.09 -32.95 -16.87
C GLY A 35 -0.84 -31.78 -17.19
N LYS A 36 -1.92 -31.60 -16.43
CA LYS A 36 -2.83 -30.46 -16.54
C LYS A 36 -2.60 -29.50 -15.38
N ALA A 37 -2.46 -28.21 -15.68
CA ALA A 37 -2.40 -27.16 -14.68
C ALA A 37 -3.71 -27.08 -13.87
N ALA A 38 -3.63 -26.69 -12.59
CA ALA A 38 -4.82 -26.41 -11.80
C ALA A 38 -5.60 -25.23 -12.39
N PRO A 39 -6.94 -25.21 -12.29
CA PRO A 39 -7.75 -24.11 -12.80
C PRO A 39 -7.35 -22.78 -12.17
N VAL A 40 -7.27 -21.73 -12.98
CA VAL A 40 -7.04 -20.35 -12.55
C VAL A 40 -8.29 -19.53 -12.85
N ILE A 41 -8.77 -18.82 -11.86
CA ILE A 41 -9.84 -17.83 -12.01
C ILE A 41 -9.21 -16.46 -11.81
N GLU A 42 -9.16 -15.65 -12.85
CA GLU A 42 -8.67 -14.29 -12.78
C GLU A 42 -9.85 -13.33 -12.70
N VAL A 43 -9.87 -12.53 -11.63
CA VAL A 43 -10.90 -11.53 -11.41
C VAL A 43 -10.25 -10.15 -11.51
N SER A 44 -10.58 -9.41 -12.56
CA SER A 44 -10.15 -8.01 -12.67
C SER A 44 -10.95 -7.14 -11.72
N GLY A 45 -10.27 -6.60 -10.68
CA GLY A 45 -10.90 -5.80 -9.64
C GLY A 45 -10.99 -4.30 -9.94
N ARG A 46 -10.69 -3.85 -11.15
CA ARG A 46 -10.77 -2.42 -11.50
C ARG A 46 -12.22 -1.98 -11.68
N LEU A 47 -12.83 -1.54 -10.59
CA LEU A 47 -14.19 -1.01 -10.58
C LEU A 47 -14.26 0.48 -10.96
N TYR A 48 -13.17 1.22 -10.82
CA TYR A 48 -13.11 2.66 -11.04
C TYR A 48 -11.88 3.05 -11.88
N PRO A 49 -12.00 4.08 -12.74
CA PRO A 49 -10.86 4.61 -13.47
C PRO A 49 -9.86 5.25 -12.49
N VAL A 50 -8.58 5.01 -12.71
CA VAL A 50 -7.48 5.61 -11.95
C VAL A 50 -6.70 6.52 -12.88
N GLU A 51 -6.67 7.82 -12.56
CA GLU A 51 -5.80 8.80 -13.22
C GLU A 51 -4.42 8.76 -12.56
N VAL A 52 -3.38 8.50 -13.35
CA VAL A 52 -1.99 8.50 -12.88
C VAL A 52 -1.33 9.81 -13.29
N ARG A 53 -0.80 10.54 -12.30
CA ARG A 53 -0.06 11.79 -12.47
C ARG A 53 1.38 11.58 -12.08
N TYR A 54 2.27 11.62 -13.05
CA TYR A 54 3.70 11.49 -12.80
C TYR A 54 4.31 12.85 -12.45
N ARG A 55 4.96 12.94 -11.29
CA ARG A 55 5.61 14.15 -10.76
C ARG A 55 7.05 13.82 -10.32
N PRO A 56 8.02 13.80 -11.24
CA PRO A 56 9.40 13.48 -10.90
C PRO A 56 9.99 14.54 -9.97
N ILE A 57 10.70 14.10 -8.96
CA ILE A 57 11.49 14.97 -8.09
C ILE A 57 12.81 15.26 -8.81
N GLN A 58 13.06 16.51 -9.14
CA GLN A 58 14.36 16.97 -9.63
C GLN A 58 15.22 17.30 -8.43
N ALA A 59 15.80 16.27 -7.82
CA ALA A 59 16.59 16.43 -6.60
C ALA A 59 18.07 16.51 -6.93
N ASP A 60 18.76 17.55 -6.42
CA ASP A 60 20.20 17.54 -6.25
C ASP A 60 20.60 16.49 -5.21
N GLU A 61 21.71 15.77 -5.45
CA GLU A 61 22.13 14.66 -4.55
C GLU A 61 22.30 15.06 -3.09
N LYS A 62 22.49 16.34 -2.81
CA LYS A 62 22.75 16.88 -1.47
C LYS A 62 21.49 17.12 -0.63
N ASP A 63 20.31 17.29 -1.24
CA ASP A 63 19.07 17.67 -0.55
C ASP A 63 17.88 16.72 -0.83
N LYS A 64 18.15 15.50 -1.27
CA LYS A 64 17.10 14.50 -1.65
C LYS A 64 15.99 14.32 -0.62
N GLU A 65 16.33 14.39 0.66
CA GLU A 65 15.37 14.17 1.73
C GLU A 65 14.44 15.37 1.92
N ARG A 66 15.00 16.57 1.86
CA ARG A 66 14.23 17.82 1.91
C ARG A 66 13.32 17.94 0.69
N ASP A 67 13.84 17.61 -0.47
CA ASP A 67 13.10 17.66 -1.73
C ASP A 67 11.94 16.66 -1.73
N LEU A 68 12.13 15.49 -1.12
CA LEU A 68 11.06 14.50 -0.94
C LEU A 68 9.91 15.04 -0.07
N MET A 69 10.22 15.69 1.06
CA MET A 69 9.20 16.25 1.96
C MET A 69 8.42 17.38 1.28
N VAL A 70 9.11 18.24 0.54
CA VAL A 70 8.48 19.30 -0.25
C VAL A 70 7.57 18.70 -1.32
N ALA A 71 8.06 17.72 -2.08
CA ALA A 71 7.27 17.06 -3.13
C ALA A 71 6.01 16.36 -2.58
N ILE A 72 6.09 15.73 -1.42
CA ILE A 72 4.93 15.12 -0.76
C ILE A 72 3.93 16.21 -0.36
N THR A 73 4.38 17.30 0.22
CA THR A 73 3.51 18.40 0.64
C THR A 73 2.81 19.03 -0.56
N ASP A 74 3.54 19.31 -1.63
CA ASP A 74 2.99 19.86 -2.88
C ASP A 74 1.98 18.90 -3.53
N ALA A 75 2.28 17.59 -3.53
CA ALA A 75 1.37 16.58 -4.05
C ALA A 75 0.07 16.51 -3.23
N VAL A 76 0.16 16.55 -1.91
CA VAL A 76 -1.02 16.60 -1.04
C VAL A 76 -1.84 17.86 -1.31
N ASP A 77 -1.21 19.01 -1.47
CA ASP A 77 -1.88 20.28 -1.81
C ASP A 77 -2.58 20.18 -3.18
N GLU A 78 -1.93 19.60 -4.18
CA GLU A 78 -2.54 19.37 -5.48
C GLU A 78 -3.80 18.52 -5.35
N LEU A 79 -3.73 17.40 -4.61
CA LEU A 79 -4.87 16.52 -4.40
C LEU A 79 -6.00 17.17 -3.58
N CYS A 80 -5.63 18.00 -2.62
CA CYS A 80 -6.61 18.76 -1.83
C CYS A 80 -7.45 19.71 -2.68
N ARG A 81 -6.89 20.29 -3.74
CA ARG A 81 -7.62 21.15 -4.69
C ARG A 81 -8.55 20.37 -5.61
N LEU A 82 -8.30 19.08 -5.83
CA LEU A 82 -9.13 18.24 -6.72
C LEU A 82 -10.46 17.82 -6.09
N GLY A 83 -10.57 17.86 -4.77
CA GLY A 83 -11.82 17.53 -4.09
C GLY A 83 -11.63 16.89 -2.72
N SER A 84 -12.73 16.44 -2.13
CA SER A 84 -12.76 15.74 -0.85
C SER A 84 -12.31 14.28 -1.00
N GLY A 85 -11.85 13.68 0.09
CA GLY A 85 -11.42 12.29 0.18
C GLY A 85 -10.07 12.15 0.87
N ASP A 86 -9.82 10.98 1.40
CA ASP A 86 -8.60 10.67 2.13
C ASP A 86 -7.43 10.38 1.20
N VAL A 87 -6.23 10.65 1.69
CA VAL A 87 -4.97 10.46 0.97
C VAL A 87 -4.15 9.37 1.65
N LEU A 88 -3.65 8.42 0.88
CA LEU A 88 -2.67 7.44 1.32
C LEU A 88 -1.32 7.76 0.69
N VAL A 89 -0.28 7.88 1.51
CA VAL A 89 1.09 8.18 1.06
C VAL A 89 1.99 6.99 1.36
N PHE A 90 2.61 6.42 0.34
CA PHE A 90 3.60 5.37 0.48
C PHE A 90 5.00 5.94 0.62
N LEU A 91 5.69 5.53 1.69
CA LEU A 91 7.01 5.98 2.08
C LEU A 91 7.95 4.78 2.31
N PRO A 92 9.27 4.94 2.12
CA PRO A 92 10.21 3.82 2.21
C PRO A 92 10.42 3.27 3.63
N GLY A 93 10.17 4.05 4.67
CA GLY A 93 10.40 3.61 6.05
C GLY A 93 9.79 4.50 7.12
N GLU A 94 9.94 4.08 8.38
CA GLU A 94 9.38 4.77 9.55
C GLU A 94 9.97 6.16 9.78
N ARG A 95 11.24 6.36 9.41
CA ARG A 95 11.90 7.66 9.54
C ARG A 95 11.22 8.67 8.63
N GLU A 96 11.06 8.33 7.35
CA GLU A 96 10.42 9.18 6.35
C GLU A 96 8.95 9.42 6.68
N ILE A 97 8.27 8.44 7.29
CA ILE A 97 6.89 8.62 7.80
C ILE A 97 6.85 9.70 8.90
N ARG A 98 7.79 9.70 9.86
CA ARG A 98 7.84 10.71 10.94
C ARG A 98 8.10 12.10 10.39
N GLU A 99 9.07 12.23 9.49
CA GLU A 99 9.44 13.50 8.86
C GLU A 99 8.29 14.07 8.03
N ALA A 100 7.64 13.23 7.22
CA ALA A 100 6.47 13.61 6.45
C ALA A 100 5.28 14.00 7.36
N ALA A 101 5.06 13.27 8.46
CA ALA A 101 4.00 13.60 9.41
C ALA A 101 4.24 14.95 10.06
N GLU A 102 5.48 15.26 10.44
CA GLU A 102 5.83 16.55 11.03
C GLU A 102 5.67 17.70 10.02
N SER A 103 6.16 17.51 8.80
CA SER A 103 6.04 18.49 7.72
C SER A 103 4.57 18.78 7.39
N LEU A 104 3.76 17.75 7.21
CA LEU A 104 2.35 17.87 6.89
C LEU A 104 1.54 18.52 8.02
N ARG A 105 1.78 18.16 9.28
CA ARG A 105 1.10 18.79 10.43
C ARG A 105 1.39 20.29 10.56
N LYS A 106 2.58 20.73 10.17
CA LYS A 106 2.94 22.16 10.17
C LYS A 106 2.30 22.91 9.00
N HIS A 107 2.03 22.25 7.90
CA HIS A 107 1.60 22.88 6.65
C HIS A 107 0.08 22.89 6.48
N HIS A 108 -0.64 21.87 6.98
CA HIS A 108 -2.05 21.71 6.70
C HIS A 108 -2.99 22.44 7.68
N PRO A 109 -4.15 22.92 7.17
CA PRO A 109 -5.12 23.67 7.97
C PRO A 109 -5.80 22.79 9.03
N PRO A 110 -6.43 23.39 10.06
CA PRO A 110 -7.25 22.69 11.04
C PRO A 110 -8.30 21.80 10.37
N GLY A 111 -8.49 20.60 10.91
CA GLY A 111 -9.42 19.61 10.37
C GLY A 111 -8.80 18.57 9.46
N THR A 112 -7.50 18.68 9.14
CA THR A 112 -6.75 17.62 8.46
C THR A 112 -6.03 16.76 9.51
N GLN A 113 -6.29 15.45 9.49
CA GLN A 113 -5.68 14.50 10.39
C GLN A 113 -4.55 13.76 9.68
N VAL A 114 -3.34 13.79 10.25
CA VAL A 114 -2.17 13.09 9.73
C VAL A 114 -1.91 11.85 10.58
N LEU A 115 -2.10 10.67 10.00
CA LEU A 115 -2.09 9.37 10.66
C LEU A 115 -0.90 8.53 10.16
N PRO A 116 0.18 8.40 10.94
CA PRO A 116 1.24 7.47 10.62
C PRO A 116 0.80 6.01 10.83
N LEU A 117 0.98 5.16 9.83
CA LEU A 117 0.70 3.73 9.88
C LEU A 117 2.02 2.96 9.99
N TYR A 118 2.41 2.62 11.18
CA TYR A 118 3.58 1.79 11.47
C TYR A 118 3.20 0.31 11.53
N ALA A 119 4.19 -0.56 11.30
CA ALA A 119 4.00 -2.02 11.40
C ALA A 119 3.60 -2.49 12.82
N ARG A 120 3.79 -1.66 13.83
CA ARG A 120 3.49 -1.95 15.24
C ARG A 120 2.60 -0.84 15.83
N LEU A 121 1.38 -0.75 15.35
CA LEU A 121 0.39 0.11 15.96
C LEU A 121 -0.35 -0.63 17.07
N SER A 122 -0.73 0.11 18.11
CA SER A 122 -1.71 -0.35 19.10
C SER A 122 -3.07 -0.57 18.42
N GLN A 123 -3.92 -1.39 19.02
CA GLN A 123 -5.27 -1.63 18.50
C GLN A 123 -6.08 -0.33 18.37
N ALA A 124 -5.96 0.59 19.33
CA ALA A 124 -6.64 1.89 19.27
C ALA A 124 -6.19 2.75 18.08
N GLU A 125 -4.89 2.81 17.81
CA GLU A 125 -4.35 3.54 16.66
C GLU A 125 -4.78 2.90 15.33
N GLN A 126 -4.87 1.57 15.27
CA GLN A 126 -5.42 0.87 14.11
C GLN A 126 -6.91 1.21 13.92
N GLU A 127 -7.71 1.18 14.96
CA GLU A 127 -9.13 1.51 14.90
C GLU A 127 -9.35 2.94 14.39
N GLU A 128 -8.54 3.90 14.80
CA GLU A 128 -8.60 5.29 14.31
C GLU A 128 -8.34 5.38 12.80
N ILE A 129 -7.39 4.61 12.29
CA ILE A 129 -7.07 4.59 10.86
C ILE A 129 -8.17 3.91 10.04
N PHE A 130 -8.79 2.86 10.57
CA PHE A 130 -9.79 2.08 9.85
C PHE A 130 -11.22 2.60 10.00
N THR A 131 -11.47 3.48 10.99
CA THR A 131 -12.79 4.08 11.18
C THR A 131 -12.92 5.36 10.34
N PRO A 132 -13.82 5.40 9.36
CA PRO A 132 -14.09 6.60 8.61
C PRO A 132 -14.59 7.72 9.53
N GLN A 133 -13.95 8.86 9.51
CA GLN A 133 -14.42 10.01 10.27
C GLN A 133 -15.51 10.77 9.50
N SER A 134 -16.49 11.31 10.22
CA SER A 134 -17.62 12.03 9.64
C SER A 134 -17.26 13.43 9.16
N SER A 135 -16.12 13.97 9.53
CA SER A 135 -15.66 15.31 9.12
C SER A 135 -14.14 15.38 9.03
N GLY A 136 -13.66 16.10 8.02
CA GLY A 136 -12.24 16.31 7.81
C GLY A 136 -11.63 15.35 6.78
N ARG A 137 -10.35 15.56 6.50
CA ARG A 137 -9.54 14.72 5.61
C ARG A 137 -8.50 13.97 6.42
N ARG A 138 -8.31 12.70 6.12
CA ARG A 138 -7.20 11.92 6.66
C ARG A 138 -6.08 11.84 5.62
N ILE A 139 -4.85 12.02 6.08
CA ILE A 139 -3.63 11.74 5.33
C ILE A 139 -2.92 10.60 6.06
N ILE A 140 -2.94 9.43 5.46
CA ILE A 140 -2.39 8.20 6.05
C ILE A 140 -1.03 7.97 5.43
N LEU A 141 -0.01 7.88 6.27
CA LEU A 141 1.38 7.67 5.87
C LEU A 141 1.77 6.23 6.18
N ALA A 142 2.12 5.47 5.17
CA ALA A 142 2.39 4.04 5.33
C ALA A 142 3.61 3.59 4.54
N THR A 143 4.17 2.46 4.92
CA THR A 143 5.13 1.74 4.06
C THR A 143 4.38 0.84 3.07
N ASN A 144 5.08 0.29 2.09
CA ASN A 144 4.54 -0.66 1.11
C ASN A 144 3.94 -1.95 1.73
N VAL A 145 4.15 -2.20 3.02
CA VAL A 145 3.46 -3.28 3.76
C VAL A 145 1.95 -3.08 3.76
N ALA A 146 1.48 -1.83 3.73
CA ALA A 146 0.06 -1.52 3.63
C ALA A 146 -0.55 -1.78 2.24
N GLU A 147 0.27 -1.94 1.21
CA GLU A 147 -0.17 -2.15 -0.18
C GLU A 147 -0.98 -3.44 -0.36
N THR A 148 -0.54 -4.53 0.29
CA THR A 148 -1.13 -5.87 0.09
C THR A 148 -1.87 -6.41 1.32
N SER A 149 -1.60 -5.87 2.50
CA SER A 149 -2.07 -6.45 3.77
C SER A 149 -3.21 -5.68 4.42
N LEU A 150 -3.46 -4.44 4.02
CA LEU A 150 -4.43 -3.56 4.69
C LEU A 150 -5.27 -2.82 3.66
N THR A 151 -6.59 -2.98 3.76
CA THR A 151 -7.53 -2.15 3.01
C THR A 151 -8.03 -1.03 3.90
N VAL A 152 -7.57 0.19 3.67
CA VAL A 152 -8.03 1.37 4.39
C VAL A 152 -9.26 1.93 3.68
N PRO A 153 -10.43 1.98 4.34
CA PRO A 153 -11.63 2.49 3.71
C PRO A 153 -11.57 4.02 3.54
N GLY A 154 -12.21 4.53 2.48
CA GLY A 154 -12.34 5.97 2.23
C GLY A 154 -11.17 6.62 1.48
N ILE A 155 -10.12 5.88 1.15
CA ILE A 155 -9.01 6.37 0.34
C ILE A 155 -9.49 6.69 -1.08
N ARG A 156 -9.29 7.93 -1.49
CA ARG A 156 -9.57 8.40 -2.84
C ARG A 156 -8.31 8.74 -3.62
N PHE A 157 -7.27 9.13 -2.93
CA PHE A 157 -6.02 9.57 -3.52
C PHE A 157 -4.85 8.77 -2.97
N VAL A 158 -3.88 8.49 -3.84
CA VAL A 158 -2.65 7.79 -3.47
C VAL A 158 -1.45 8.59 -3.97
N ILE A 159 -0.46 8.77 -3.10
CA ILE A 159 0.86 9.30 -3.43
C ILE A 159 1.85 8.15 -3.25
N ASP A 160 2.51 7.76 -4.33
CA ASP A 160 3.57 6.76 -4.30
C ASP A 160 4.90 7.45 -4.60
N THR A 161 5.82 7.43 -3.64
CA THR A 161 7.15 8.02 -3.80
C THR A 161 8.06 7.20 -4.73
N GLY A 162 7.65 5.98 -5.09
CA GLY A 162 8.47 5.07 -5.89
C GLY A 162 9.70 4.53 -5.14
N LEU A 163 9.80 4.79 -3.83
CA LEU A 163 10.92 4.39 -2.98
C LEU A 163 10.50 3.23 -2.08
N ALA A 164 11.31 2.17 -2.05
CA ALA A 164 11.12 1.04 -1.16
C ALA A 164 12.43 0.69 -0.45
N ARG A 165 12.33 0.36 0.84
CA ARG A 165 13.48 -0.13 1.60
C ARG A 165 13.59 -1.65 1.41
N VAL A 166 14.56 -2.10 0.62
CA VAL A 166 14.83 -3.51 0.37
C VAL A 166 15.98 -3.96 1.26
N LYS A 167 15.74 -4.95 2.13
CA LYS A 167 16.83 -5.65 2.83
C LYS A 167 17.51 -6.58 1.82
N ARG A 168 18.71 -6.25 1.39
CA ARG A 168 19.57 -7.17 0.61
C ARG A 168 20.45 -7.92 1.59
N TYR A 169 20.33 -9.24 1.62
CA TYR A 169 21.31 -10.09 2.25
C TYR A 169 22.39 -10.34 1.16
N SER A 170 23.60 -9.86 1.39
CA SER A 170 24.78 -10.33 0.64
C SER A 170 25.23 -11.62 1.29
N TRP A 171 25.35 -12.68 0.52
CA TRP A 171 25.98 -13.94 0.87
C TRP A 171 27.49 -13.79 0.74
#